data_5e485200525fdcece7c49e195f00bd9d
#
_entry.id   5e485200525fdcece7c49e195f00bd9d
#
_cell.length_a   1.000
_cell.length_b   1.000
_cell.length_c   1.000
_cell.angle_alpha   90.00
_cell.angle_beta   90.00
_cell.angle_gamma   90.00
#
_symmetry.space_group_name_H-M   'P 1'
#
loop_
_entity.id
_entity.type
_entity.pdbx_description
1 polymer ?
#
loop_
_entity_poly.entity_id
_entity_poly.type
_entity_poly.pdbx_seq_one_letter_code
_entity_poly.pdbx_strand_id
1 'polypeptide(L)' 'MGLVADRSLDCVGLFCPIPVLKTREVMKDMRVGEVLEMLSDDPGSEADIKAWTTRTGNELLQIDRDGAVFRFVVRKTR' A
#
# COMPACT_ATOMS: atom_id res chain seq x y z
N MET A 1 19.15 -0.99 1.71
CA MET A 1 18.39 0.15 2.21
C MET A 1 16.98 0.11 1.68
N GLY A 2 16.01 0.34 2.53
CA GLY A 2 14.62 0.41 2.11
C GLY A 2 14.31 1.72 1.40
N LEU A 3 13.15 1.74 0.70
CA LEU A 3 12.65 2.95 0.09
C LEU A 3 12.11 3.90 1.17
N VAL A 4 12.36 5.18 1.00
CA VAL A 4 11.83 6.21 1.89
C VAL A 4 10.44 6.60 1.39
N ALA A 5 9.44 6.46 2.26
CA ALA A 5 8.07 6.79 1.92
C ALA A 5 7.76 8.24 2.32
N ASP A 6 7.00 8.92 1.47
CA ASP A 6 6.51 10.27 1.76
C ASP A 6 5.36 10.22 2.76
N ARG A 7 4.59 9.14 2.74
CA ARG A 7 3.48 8.90 3.64
C ARG A 7 3.50 7.49 4.16
N SER A 8 2.95 7.28 5.36
CA SER A 8 2.85 5.96 5.98
C SER A 8 1.44 5.75 6.48
N LEU A 9 0.93 4.53 6.26
CA LEU A 9 -0.43 4.15 6.64
C LEU A 9 -0.39 2.81 7.36
N ASP A 10 -0.85 2.78 8.60
CA ASP A 10 -0.89 1.55 9.39
C ASP A 10 -2.29 0.96 9.33
N CYS A 11 -2.41 -0.18 8.65
CA CYS A 11 -3.65 -0.94 8.55
C CYS A 11 -3.59 -2.28 9.29
N VAL A 12 -2.64 -2.43 10.21
CA VAL A 12 -2.56 -3.63 11.05
C VAL A 12 -3.82 -3.74 11.89
N GLY A 13 -4.40 -4.94 11.93
CA GLY A 13 -5.66 -5.19 12.62
C GLY A 13 -6.91 -4.96 11.78
N LEU A 14 -6.76 -4.47 10.56
CA LEU A 14 -7.87 -4.24 9.64
C LEU A 14 -7.92 -5.36 8.60
N PHE A 15 -9.14 -5.68 8.16
CA PHE A 15 -9.38 -6.77 7.21
C PHE A 15 -9.80 -6.25 5.85
N CYS A 16 -9.55 -7.06 4.81
CA CYS A 16 -10.01 -6.81 3.46
C CYS A 16 -11.53 -6.52 3.46
N PRO A 17 -11.99 -5.49 2.74
CA PRO A 17 -11.24 -4.63 1.81
C PRO A 17 -10.71 -3.33 2.42
N ILE A 18 -10.70 -3.19 3.74
CA ILE A 18 -10.42 -1.91 4.41
C ILE A 18 -9.00 -1.38 4.11
N PRO A 19 -7.92 -2.22 4.13
CA PRO A 19 -6.60 -1.70 3.80
C PRO A 19 -6.52 -1.03 2.42
N VAL A 20 -7.16 -1.62 1.41
CA VAL A 20 -7.19 -1.05 0.05
C VAL A 20 -7.97 0.26 0.04
N LEU A 21 -9.12 0.31 0.73
CA LEU A 21 -9.94 1.52 0.78
C LEU A 21 -9.19 2.67 1.46
N LYS A 22 -8.49 2.39 2.54
CA LYS A 22 -7.70 3.42 3.24
C LYS A 22 -6.51 3.88 2.39
N THR A 23 -5.86 2.95 1.70
CA THR A 23 -4.78 3.27 0.76
C THR A 23 -5.28 4.23 -0.31
N ARG A 24 -6.44 3.94 -0.89
CA ARG A 24 -7.06 4.80 -1.90
C ARG A 24 -7.33 6.20 -1.36
N GLU A 25 -7.87 6.30 -0.14
CA GLU A 25 -8.18 7.59 0.48
C GLU A 25 -6.93 8.44 0.71
N VAL A 26 -5.87 7.83 1.23
CA VAL A 26 -4.61 8.55 1.46
C VAL A 26 -4.00 9.01 0.15
N MET A 27 -4.02 8.15 -0.87
CA MET A 27 -3.40 8.48 -2.15
C MET A 27 -4.12 9.58 -2.91
N LYS A 28 -5.39 9.84 -2.62
CA LYS A 28 -6.11 10.98 -3.20
C LYS A 28 -5.44 12.31 -2.87
N ASP A 29 -4.87 12.42 -1.66
CA ASP A 29 -4.23 13.64 -1.20
C ASP A 29 -2.75 13.71 -1.52
N MET A 30 -2.21 12.65 -2.12
CA MET A 30 -0.79 12.59 -2.50
C MET A 30 -0.59 13.17 -3.89
N ARG A 31 0.64 13.63 -4.13
CA ARG A 31 1.06 14.10 -5.45
C ARG A 31 1.59 12.93 -6.27
N VAL A 32 1.45 13.04 -7.58
CA VAL A 32 2.08 12.08 -8.51
C VAL A 32 3.58 12.04 -8.25
N GLY A 33 4.11 10.83 -8.12
CA GLY A 33 5.52 10.59 -7.81
C GLY A 33 5.78 10.33 -6.34
N GLU A 34 4.84 10.68 -5.45
CA GLU A 34 5.00 10.40 -4.04
C GLU A 34 4.79 8.92 -3.74
N VAL A 35 5.43 8.46 -2.68
CA VAL A 35 5.48 7.05 -2.29
C VAL A 35 4.76 6.86 -0.95
N LEU A 36 3.90 5.84 -0.91
CA LEU A 36 3.17 5.44 0.29
C LEU A 36 3.68 4.10 0.80
N GLU A 37 3.95 4.04 2.10
CA GLU A 37 4.17 2.78 2.81
C GLU A 37 2.88 2.39 3.52
N MET A 38 2.38 1.19 3.26
CA MET A 38 1.17 0.69 3.92
C MET A 38 1.48 -0.64 4.61
N LEU A 39 1.12 -0.74 5.87
CA LEU A 39 1.30 -1.95 6.66
C LEU A 39 -0.04 -2.67 6.82
N SER A 40 -0.05 -3.99 6.68
CA SER A 40 -1.24 -4.81 6.88
C SER A 40 -0.85 -6.19 7.35
N ASP A 41 -1.65 -6.78 8.24
CA ASP A 41 -1.47 -8.16 8.67
C ASP A 41 -2.57 -9.09 8.14
N ASP A 42 -3.41 -8.60 7.23
CA ASP A 42 -4.41 -9.43 6.58
C ASP A 42 -3.77 -10.24 5.44
N PRO A 43 -3.85 -11.59 5.47
CA PRO A 43 -3.26 -12.41 4.40
C PRO A 43 -3.80 -12.09 3.01
N GLY A 44 -5.02 -11.57 2.91
CA GLY A 44 -5.62 -11.19 1.62
C GLY A 44 -5.11 -9.89 1.04
N SER A 45 -4.39 -9.07 1.82
CA SER A 45 -4.01 -7.73 1.36
C SER A 45 -3.00 -7.76 0.22
N GLU A 46 -2.14 -8.77 0.14
CA GLU A 46 -1.18 -8.85 -0.96
C GLU A 46 -1.88 -8.95 -2.31
N ALA A 47 -2.82 -9.88 -2.44
CA ALA A 47 -3.58 -10.04 -3.68
C ALA A 47 -4.42 -8.80 -3.99
N ASP A 48 -5.02 -8.20 -2.97
CA ASP A 48 -5.85 -7.00 -3.12
C ASP A 48 -5.05 -5.80 -3.59
N ILE A 49 -3.89 -5.56 -3.00
CA ILE A 49 -3.02 -4.44 -3.38
C ILE A 49 -2.46 -4.65 -4.80
N LYS A 50 -2.06 -5.87 -5.14
CA LYS A 50 -1.59 -6.18 -6.49
C LYS A 50 -2.68 -5.89 -7.52
N ALA A 51 -3.90 -6.36 -7.26
CA ALA A 51 -5.03 -6.11 -8.17
C ALA A 51 -5.35 -4.62 -8.27
N TRP A 52 -5.35 -3.91 -7.16
CA TRP A 52 -5.66 -2.48 -7.13
C TRP A 52 -4.61 -1.65 -7.87
N THR A 53 -3.32 -1.94 -7.66
CA THR A 53 -2.25 -1.22 -8.37
C THR A 53 -2.29 -1.50 -9.87
N THR A 54 -2.58 -2.72 -10.28
CA THR A 54 -2.73 -3.06 -11.69
C THR A 54 -3.91 -2.28 -12.30
N ARG A 55 -5.04 -2.25 -11.61
CA ARG A 55 -6.25 -1.59 -12.12
C ARG A 55 -6.10 -0.07 -12.21
N THR A 56 -5.45 0.54 -11.23
CA THR A 56 -5.30 2.00 -11.16
C THR A 56 -4.10 2.52 -11.93
N GLY A 57 -3.14 1.66 -12.22
CA GLY A 57 -1.89 2.05 -12.86
C GLY A 57 -0.85 2.61 -11.89
N ASN A 58 -1.15 2.65 -10.58
CA ASN A 58 -0.14 2.99 -9.59
C ASN A 58 0.91 1.89 -9.52
N GLU A 59 2.12 2.26 -9.12
CA GLU A 59 3.26 1.35 -9.18
C GLU A 59 3.55 0.72 -7.82
N LEU A 60 3.46 -0.60 -7.77
CA LEU A 60 3.86 -1.35 -6.57
C LEU A 60 5.37 -1.57 -6.63
N LEU A 61 6.10 -0.82 -5.80
CA LEU A 61 7.56 -0.83 -5.84
C LEU A 61 8.16 -1.99 -5.06
N GLN A 62 7.55 -2.34 -3.94
CA GLN A 62 8.13 -3.31 -3.04
C GLN A 62 7.07 -3.92 -2.14
N ILE A 63 7.24 -5.21 -1.83
CA ILE A 63 6.48 -5.90 -0.79
C ILE A 63 7.49 -6.56 0.12
N ASP A 64 7.46 -6.21 1.40
CA ASP A 64 8.24 -6.87 2.44
C ASP A 64 7.30 -7.56 3.41
N ARG A 65 7.81 -8.57 4.06
CA ARG A 65 7.06 -9.30 5.07
C ARG A 65 7.93 -9.49 6.31
N ASP A 66 7.37 -9.15 7.46
CA ASP A 66 7.99 -9.38 8.75
C ASP A 66 6.98 -10.11 9.63
N GLY A 67 7.16 -11.43 9.79
CA GLY A 67 6.19 -12.26 10.48
C GLY A 67 4.84 -12.23 9.74
N ALA A 68 3.79 -11.78 10.44
CA ALA A 68 2.45 -11.69 9.89
C ALA A 68 2.17 -10.34 9.23
N VAL A 69 3.12 -9.39 9.30
CA VAL A 69 2.90 -8.03 8.80
C VAL A 69 3.54 -7.87 7.42
N PHE A 70 2.74 -7.42 6.47
CA PHE A 70 3.21 -7.03 5.14
C PHE A 70 3.46 -5.54 5.10
N ARG A 71 4.51 -5.13 4.41
CA ARG A 71 4.80 -3.74 4.11
C ARG A 71 4.75 -3.56 2.59
N PHE A 72 3.81 -2.74 2.14
CA PHE A 72 3.67 -2.42 0.72
C PHE A 72 4.19 -1.03 0.46
N VAL A 73 4.98 -0.86 -0.58
CA VAL A 73 5.48 0.45 -1.00
C VAL A 73 4.92 0.73 -2.38
N VAL A 74 4.11 1.77 -2.48
CA VAL A 74 3.36 2.10 -3.69
C VAL A 74 3.66 3.54 -4.10
N ARG A 75 3.97 3.75 -5.37
CA ARG A 75 4.17 5.09 -5.92
C ARG A 75 2.94 5.53 -6.71
N LYS A 76 2.49 6.75 -6.43
CA LYS A 76 1.37 7.34 -7.17
C LYS A 76 1.83 7.77 -8.55
N THR A 77 1.15 7.28 -9.59
CA THR A 77 1.47 7.58 -10.98
C THR A 77 0.41 8.43 -11.68
N ARG A 78 -0.73 8.62 -11.02
CA ARG A 78 -1.85 9.37 -11.61
C ARG A 78 -2.52 10.29 -10.61
#